data_8f95806b3b79a259284aae6edbee3d82
#
_entry.id   8f95806b3b79a259284aae6edbee3d82
#
_cell.length_a   1.000
_cell.length_b   1.000
_cell.length_c   1.000
_cell.angle_alpha   90.00
_cell.angle_beta   90.00
_cell.angle_gamma   90.00
#
_symmetry.space_group_name_H-M   'P 1'
#
loop_
_entity.id
_entity.type
_entity.pdbx_description
1 polymer ?
#
loop_
_entity_poly.entity_id
_entity_poly.type
_entity_poly.pdbx_seq_one_letter_code
_entity_poly.pdbx_strand_id
1 'polypeptide(L)' 'MVIQEAAEMYLETILRLKNRTGVVRAVDIAREMGYSKPTISEQMKKFRENGYVEVNNEGHITLTDKG' A
#
# COMPACT_ATOMS: atom_id res chain seq x y z
N MET A 1 -8.07 -2.92 -16.51
CA MET A 1 -9.28 -2.39 -15.93
C MET A 1 -9.49 -2.95 -14.56
N VAL A 2 -9.69 -4.25 -14.48
CA VAL A 2 -9.87 -4.90 -13.18
C VAL A 2 -8.66 -4.64 -12.27
N ILE A 3 -7.47 -4.71 -12.85
CA ILE A 3 -6.24 -4.49 -12.10
C ILE A 3 -6.21 -3.06 -11.53
N GLN A 4 -6.72 -2.11 -12.30
CA GLN A 4 -6.73 -0.73 -11.88
C GLN A 4 -7.64 -0.50 -10.69
N GLU A 5 -8.78 -1.18 -10.66
CA GLU A 5 -9.68 -1.06 -9.53
C GLU A 5 -9.04 -1.56 -8.25
N ALA A 6 -8.38 -2.71 -8.32
CA ALA A 6 -7.71 -3.24 -7.15
C ALA A 6 -6.60 -2.31 -6.69
N ALA A 7 -5.82 -1.80 -7.64
CA ALA A 7 -4.74 -0.88 -7.30
C ALA A 7 -5.28 0.37 -6.64
N GLU A 8 -6.38 0.91 -7.15
CA GLU A 8 -6.98 2.10 -6.59
C GLU A 8 -7.44 1.88 -5.15
N MET A 9 -8.01 0.71 -4.86
CA MET A 9 -8.44 0.41 -3.50
C MET A 9 -7.26 0.38 -2.54
N TYR A 10 -6.15 -0.25 -2.96
CA TYR A 10 -4.96 -0.28 -2.14
C TYR A 10 -4.40 1.11 -1.92
N LEU A 11 -4.32 1.90 -2.99
CA LEU A 11 -3.75 3.24 -2.90
C LEU A 11 -4.61 4.14 -2.04
N GLU A 12 -5.93 4.04 -2.15
CA GLU A 12 -6.83 4.81 -1.30
C GLU A 12 -6.66 4.43 0.16
N THR A 13 -6.51 3.14 0.43
CA THR A 13 -6.32 2.67 1.79
C THR A 13 -5.02 3.22 2.37
N ILE A 14 -3.96 3.20 1.58
CA ILE A 14 -2.67 3.75 2.01
C ILE A 14 -2.82 5.24 2.33
N LEU A 15 -3.47 5.98 1.45
CA LEU A 15 -3.65 7.41 1.66
C LEU A 15 -4.46 7.69 2.92
N ARG A 16 -5.54 6.95 3.12
CA ARG A 16 -6.39 7.12 4.30
C ARG A 16 -5.62 6.84 5.57
N LEU A 17 -4.84 5.76 5.59
CA LEU A 17 -4.06 5.42 6.75
C LEU A 17 -2.99 6.46 7.02
N LYS A 18 -2.34 6.95 5.96
CA LYS A 18 -1.32 7.98 6.13
C LYS A 18 -1.91 9.25 6.72
N ASN A 19 -3.09 9.64 6.27
CA ASN A 19 -3.74 10.84 6.79
C ASN A 19 -4.16 10.66 8.24
N ARG A 20 -4.48 9.43 8.64
CA ARG A 20 -4.97 9.15 9.99
C ARG A 20 -3.84 8.96 10.99
N THR A 21 -2.78 8.26 10.59
CA THR A 21 -1.72 7.88 11.53
C THR A 21 -0.36 8.50 11.21
N GLY A 22 -0.17 9.01 10.00
CA GLY A 22 1.09 9.62 9.60
C GLY A 22 2.08 8.65 8.97
N VAL A 23 2.00 7.38 9.28
CA VAL A 23 2.86 6.35 8.68
C VAL A 23 2.04 5.14 8.34
N VAL A 24 2.47 4.39 7.33
CA VAL A 24 1.74 3.21 6.87
C VAL A 24 2.73 2.06 6.70
N ARG A 25 2.37 0.92 7.26
CA ARG A 25 3.14 -0.31 7.10
C ARG A 25 2.24 -1.37 6.50
N ALA A 26 2.88 -2.45 5.97
CA ALA A 26 2.11 -3.53 5.38
C ALA A 26 1.10 -4.12 6.35
N VAL A 27 1.48 -4.23 7.63
CA VAL A 27 0.57 -4.78 8.64
C VAL A 27 -0.66 -3.90 8.82
N ASP A 28 -0.49 -2.59 8.70
CA ASP A 28 -1.62 -1.68 8.83
C ASP A 28 -2.60 -1.87 7.68
N ILE A 29 -2.08 -2.01 6.47
CA ILE A 29 -2.91 -2.24 5.30
C ILE A 29 -3.64 -3.58 5.42
N ALA A 30 -2.92 -4.61 5.84
CA ALA A 30 -3.51 -5.94 6.00
C ALA A 30 -4.69 -5.89 6.98
N ARG A 31 -4.49 -5.20 8.09
CA ARG A 31 -5.53 -5.08 9.11
C ARG A 31 -6.73 -4.31 8.58
N GLU A 32 -6.45 -3.22 7.88
CA GLU A 32 -7.52 -2.36 7.38
C GLU A 32 -8.35 -3.06 6.32
N MET A 33 -7.70 -3.84 5.45
CA MET A 33 -8.38 -4.49 4.34
C MET A 33 -8.85 -5.90 4.67
N GLY A 34 -8.41 -6.45 5.78
CA GLY A 34 -8.81 -7.80 6.16
C GLY A 34 -8.08 -8.90 5.40
N TYR A 35 -6.89 -8.59 4.90
CA TYR A 35 -6.08 -9.56 4.17
C TYR A 35 -4.95 -10.06 5.03
N SER A 36 -4.37 -11.19 4.64
CA SER A 36 -3.21 -11.71 5.36
C SER A 36 -1.98 -10.86 5.05
N LYS A 37 -1.02 -10.88 5.97
CA LYS A 37 0.20 -10.10 5.80
C LYS A 37 0.99 -10.53 4.56
N PRO A 38 1.16 -11.84 4.27
CA PRO A 38 1.84 -12.25 3.06
C PRO A 38 1.17 -11.74 1.79
N THR A 39 -0.16 -11.71 1.77
CA THR A 39 -0.88 -11.19 0.61
C THR A 39 -0.55 -9.73 0.38
N ILE A 40 -0.57 -8.93 1.44
CA ILE A 40 -0.28 -7.51 1.33
C ILE A 40 1.18 -7.28 0.95
N SER A 41 2.10 -8.04 1.52
CA SER A 41 3.51 -7.89 1.19
C SER A 41 3.75 -8.14 -0.29
N GLU A 42 3.08 -9.13 -0.85
CA GLU A 42 3.23 -9.44 -2.26
C GLU A 42 2.66 -8.34 -3.14
N GLN A 43 1.49 -7.79 -2.76
CA GLN A 43 0.89 -6.69 -3.52
C GLN A 43 1.75 -5.44 -3.44
N MET A 44 2.29 -5.13 -2.26
CA MET A 44 3.14 -3.96 -2.12
C MET A 44 4.42 -4.11 -2.95
N LYS A 45 4.94 -5.32 -3.04
CA LYS A 45 6.10 -5.56 -3.88
C LYS A 45 5.80 -5.21 -5.33
N LYS A 46 4.63 -5.62 -5.82
CA LYS A 46 4.22 -5.31 -7.19
C LYS A 46 4.05 -3.81 -7.40
N PHE A 47 3.43 -3.12 -6.45
CA PHE A 47 3.25 -1.68 -6.55
C PHE A 47 4.58 -0.96 -6.54
N ARG A 48 5.53 -1.44 -5.73
CA ARG A 48 6.86 -0.85 -5.69
C ARG A 48 7.59 -1.04 -7.02
N GLU A 49 7.47 -2.25 -7.60
CA GLU A 49 8.11 -2.52 -8.89
C GLU A 49 7.54 -1.67 -10.00
N ASN A 50 6.26 -1.34 -9.90
CA ASN A 50 5.59 -0.50 -10.89
C ASN A 50 5.70 0.99 -10.58
N GLY A 51 6.36 1.35 -9.49
CA GLY A 51 6.62 2.75 -9.18
C GLY A 51 5.48 3.48 -8.50
N TYR A 52 4.46 2.78 -8.01
CA TYR A 52 3.34 3.42 -7.35
C TYR A 52 3.62 3.76 -5.89
N VAL A 53 4.46 2.96 -5.24
CA VAL A 53 4.79 3.17 -3.83
C VAL A 53 6.28 3.00 -3.62
N GLU A 54 6.77 3.57 -2.51
CA GLU A 54 8.14 3.39 -2.05
C GLU A 54 8.10 2.87 -0.63
N VAL A 55 9.06 2.02 -0.30
CA VAL A 55 9.17 1.46 1.04
C VAL A 55 10.57 1.79 1.56
N ASN A 56 10.63 2.48 2.71
CA ASN A 56 11.93 2.84 3.26
C ASN A 56 12.49 1.72 4.14
N ASN A 57 13.64 1.98 4.77
CA ASN A 57 14.32 0.96 5.56
C ASN A 57 13.53 0.53 6.79
N GLU A 58 12.61 1.36 7.23
CA GLU A 58 11.79 1.06 8.39
C GLU A 58 10.49 0.36 8.02
N GLY A 59 10.29 0.09 6.73
CA GLY A 59 9.09 -0.57 6.28
C GLY A 59 7.90 0.38 6.10
N HIS A 60 8.14 1.68 6.15
CA HIS A 60 7.08 2.65 5.94
C HIS A 60 6.81 2.81 4.45
N ILE A 61 5.55 2.77 4.10
CA ILE A 61 5.09 2.82 2.71
C ILE A 61 4.61 4.23 2.41
N THR A 62 5.10 4.79 1.30
CA THR A 62 4.66 6.11 0.85
C THR A 62 4.24 6.02 -0.61
N LEU A 63 3.31 6.89 -0.99
CA LEU A 63 2.85 6.97 -2.37
C LEU A 63 3.81 7.84 -3.17
N THR A 64 4.02 7.46 -4.42
CA THR A 64 4.82 8.25 -5.34
C THR A 64 3.89 9.18 -6.13
N ASP A 65 4.49 10.04 -6.95
CA ASP A 65 3.69 10.90 -7.82
C ASP A 65 2.86 10.10 -8.80
N LYS A 66 3.32 8.90 -9.17
CA LYS A 66 2.59 8.04 -10.08
C LYS A 66 1.37 7.43 -9.41
N GLY A 67 1.48 7.18 -8.12
CA GLY A 67 0.36 6.65 -7.34
C GLY A 67 -0.49 7.77 -6.77
#